data_22036be62cd375357911f5e3cf1341ae
#
_entry.id   22036be62cd375357911f5e3cf1341ae
#
_cell.length_a   1.000
_cell.length_b   1.000
_cell.length_c   1.000
_cell.angle_alpha   90.00
_cell.angle_beta   90.00
_cell.angle_gamma   90.00
#
_symmetry.space_group_name_H-M   'P 1'
#
loop_
_entity.id
_entity.type
_entity.pdbx_description
1 polymer ?
#
loop_
_entity_poly.entity_id
_entity_poly.type
_entity_poly.pdbx_seq_one_letter_code
_entity_poly.pdbx_strand_id
1 'polypeptide(L)' 'MERCRFVTSWGGVVRCADPVFREGFCRFHYDCFLNGEITERGLISERLDDQERRRAINFHAIRTSPATPAT' A
#
# COMPACT_ATOMS: atom_id res chain seq x y z
N MET A 1 -15.13 -6.52 -7.90
CA MET A 1 -14.75 -5.82 -6.67
C MET A 1 -13.45 -5.10 -6.88
N GLU A 2 -13.41 -3.88 -6.39
CA GLU A 2 -12.20 -3.10 -6.55
C GLU A 2 -11.20 -3.45 -5.48
N ARG A 3 -9.96 -3.33 -5.82
CA ARG A 3 -8.87 -3.55 -4.90
C ARG A 3 -8.27 -2.23 -4.49
N CYS A 4 -7.58 -2.25 -3.34
CA CYS A 4 -6.87 -1.07 -2.88
C CYS A 4 -5.94 -0.56 -3.98
N ARG A 5 -5.84 0.76 -4.12
CA ARG A 5 -5.04 1.32 -5.20
C ARG A 5 -3.57 1.45 -4.85
N PHE A 6 -3.18 1.11 -3.64
CA PHE A 6 -1.79 1.24 -3.24
C PHE A 6 -0.89 0.27 -3.99
N VAL A 7 0.25 0.75 -4.43
CA VAL A 7 1.28 -0.09 -5.04
C VAL A 7 2.59 0.18 -4.32
N THR A 8 3.41 -0.87 -4.22
CA THR A 8 4.69 -0.71 -3.56
C THR A 8 5.68 0.01 -4.47
N SER A 9 6.72 0.54 -3.84
CA SER A 9 7.80 1.16 -4.57
C SER A 9 9.07 0.30 -4.53
N TRP A 10 8.94 -0.92 -4.09
CA TRP A 10 10.10 -1.81 -3.98
C TRP A 10 10.22 -2.68 -5.21
N GLY A 11 11.44 -2.70 -5.75
CA GLY A 11 11.88 -3.74 -6.66
C GLY A 11 10.88 -4.34 -7.61
N GLY A 12 9.76 -3.86 -7.72
CA GLY A 12 8.72 -4.37 -8.55
C GLY A 12 7.43 -3.76 -8.09
N VAL A 13 6.45 -3.79 -8.95
CA VAL A 13 5.17 -3.18 -8.62
C VAL A 13 4.26 -4.26 -8.07
N VAL A 14 3.99 -4.20 -6.78
CA VAL A 14 3.05 -5.12 -6.14
C VAL A 14 1.87 -4.31 -5.66
N ARG A 15 0.71 -4.62 -6.15
CA ARG A 15 -0.49 -3.90 -5.78
C ARG A 15 -1.17 -4.59 -4.61
N CYS A 16 -1.61 -3.78 -3.65
CA CYS A 16 -2.35 -4.31 -2.51
C CYS A 16 -3.62 -5.01 -3.01
N ALA A 17 -3.88 -6.19 -2.51
CA ALA A 17 -5.01 -6.99 -2.95
C ALA A 17 -6.21 -6.91 -2.02
N ASP A 18 -6.12 -6.14 -0.94
CA ASP A 18 -7.24 -5.99 -0.02
C ASP A 18 -8.39 -5.26 -0.70
N PRO A 19 -9.61 -5.57 -0.31
CA PRO A 19 -10.77 -4.86 -0.88
C PRO A 19 -10.78 -3.41 -0.47
N VAL A 20 -11.35 -2.58 -1.30
CA VAL A 20 -11.45 -1.16 -1.03
C VAL A 20 -12.36 -0.92 0.17
N PHE A 21 -11.90 -0.09 1.09
CA PHE A 21 -12.70 0.35 2.22
C PHE A 21 -13.25 1.75 1.93
N ARG A 22 -12.40 2.69 1.54
CA ARG A 22 -12.84 4.05 1.27
C ARG A 22 -11.79 4.75 0.41
N GLU A 23 -12.22 5.66 -0.45
CA GLU A 23 -11.34 6.46 -1.30
C GLU A 23 -10.42 5.63 -2.18
N GLY A 24 -10.81 4.42 -2.48
CA GLY A 24 -10.00 3.55 -3.31
C GLY A 24 -8.91 2.82 -2.54
N PHE A 25 -8.88 2.93 -1.22
CA PHE A 25 -7.87 2.29 -0.38
C PHE A 25 -8.51 1.26 0.53
N CYS A 26 -7.75 0.23 0.90
CA CYS A 26 -8.19 -0.67 1.94
C CYS A 26 -8.11 0.07 3.28
N ARG A 27 -8.61 -0.56 4.33
CA ARG A 27 -8.67 0.11 5.62
C ARG A 27 -7.29 0.55 6.11
N PHE A 28 -6.30 -0.32 5.95
CA PHE A 28 -4.94 0.01 6.40
C PHE A 28 -4.37 1.19 5.62
N HIS A 29 -4.44 1.12 4.29
CA HIS A 29 -3.86 2.17 3.47
C HIS A 29 -4.68 3.45 3.51
N TYR A 30 -5.97 3.34 3.81
CA TYR A 30 -6.78 4.52 3.99
C TYR A 30 -6.28 5.32 5.20
N ASP A 31 -5.96 4.63 6.30
CA ASP A 31 -5.38 5.30 7.45
C ASP A 31 -4.06 5.97 7.08
N CYS A 32 -3.24 5.29 6.31
CA CYS A 32 -1.98 5.88 5.86
C CYS A 32 -2.23 7.12 5.03
N PHE A 33 -3.23 7.08 4.17
CA PHE A 33 -3.58 8.22 3.35
C PHE A 33 -4.01 9.41 4.22
N LEU A 34 -4.82 9.16 5.23
CA LEU A 34 -5.26 10.23 6.13
C LEU A 34 -4.10 10.84 6.90
N ASN A 35 -3.09 10.03 7.19
CA ASN A 35 -1.92 10.52 7.90
C ASN A 35 -0.90 11.21 6.99
N GLY A 36 -1.19 11.27 5.70
CA GLY A 36 -0.25 11.88 4.76
C GLY A 36 0.91 10.99 4.40
N GLU A 37 0.82 9.71 4.71
CA GLU A 37 1.93 8.79 4.46
C GLU A 37 1.91 8.25 3.04
N ILE A 38 0.76 8.24 2.39
CA ILE A 38 0.68 7.86 0.99
C ILE A 38 -0.11 8.91 0.24
N THR A 39 0.13 8.99 -1.06
CA THR A 39 -0.52 9.99 -1.89
C THR A 39 -1.83 9.47 -2.43
N GLU A 40 -2.62 10.34 -3.01
CA GLU A 40 -3.88 9.92 -3.60
C GLU A 40 -3.68 8.99 -4.79
N ARG A 41 -2.46 8.93 -5.30
CA ARG A 41 -2.15 8.01 -6.40
C ARG A 41 -1.84 6.61 -5.92
N GLY A 42 -1.76 6.42 -4.60
CA GLY A 42 -1.45 5.10 -4.07
C GLY A 42 0.03 4.84 -3.94
N LEU A 43 0.84 5.89 -3.84
CA LEU A 43 2.28 5.75 -3.68
C LEU A 43 2.69 6.33 -2.34
N ILE A 44 3.77 5.81 -1.78
CA ILE A 44 4.28 6.36 -0.53
C ILE A 44 4.75 7.79 -0.77
N SER A 45 4.38 8.68 0.14
CA SER A 45 4.77 10.06 0.04
C SER A 45 6.28 10.20 0.13
N GLU A 46 6.84 11.08 -0.69
CA GLU A 46 8.28 11.34 -0.63
C GLU A 46 8.68 12.01 0.67
N ARG A 47 7.72 12.58 1.37
CA ARG A 47 8.00 13.26 2.63
C ARG A 47 8.08 12.31 3.81
N LEU A 48 7.71 11.07 3.61
CA LEU A 48 7.73 10.10 4.70
C LEU A 48 9.15 9.61 4.89
N ASP A 49 9.79 10.04 5.97
CA ASP A 49 11.17 9.70 6.26
C ASP A 49 11.35 8.44 7.07
N ASP A 50 10.30 8.04 7.77
CA ASP A 50 10.40 6.89 8.68
C ASP A 50 10.53 5.61 7.88
N GLN A 51 11.72 5.03 7.89
CA GLN A 51 12.00 3.83 7.10
C GLN A 51 11.19 2.64 7.58
N GLU A 52 10.97 2.52 8.86
CA GLU A 52 10.18 1.42 9.39
C GLU A 52 8.73 1.54 8.95
N ARG A 53 8.23 2.76 8.95
CA ARG A 53 6.85 2.98 8.52
C ARG A 53 6.69 2.69 7.03
N ARG A 54 7.64 3.14 6.22
CA ARG A 54 7.62 2.87 4.79
C ARG A 54 7.63 1.38 4.53
N ARG A 55 8.45 0.66 5.28
CA ARG A 55 8.53 -0.80 5.14
C ARG A 55 7.21 -1.45 5.51
N ALA A 56 6.60 -1.01 6.60
CA ALA A 56 5.33 -1.59 7.04
C ALA A 56 4.24 -1.36 6.00
N ILE A 57 4.19 -0.17 5.42
CA ILE A 57 3.18 0.16 4.43
C ILE A 57 3.35 -0.71 3.19
N ASN A 58 4.57 -0.83 2.71
CA ASN A 58 4.85 -1.69 1.56
C ASN A 58 4.57 -3.14 1.86
N PHE A 59 4.96 -3.57 3.06
CA PHE A 59 4.83 -4.97 3.43
C PHE A 59 3.37 -5.41 3.50
N HIS A 60 2.49 -4.52 3.88
CA HIS A 60 1.07 -4.85 3.90
C HIS A 60 0.59 -5.24 2.51
N ALA A 61 1.00 -4.50 1.49
CA ALA A 61 0.62 -4.82 0.12
C ALA A 61 1.19 -6.16 -0.31
N ILE A 62 2.44 -6.42 0.06
CA ILE A 62 3.08 -7.67 -0.31
C ILE A 62 2.37 -8.85 0.34
N ARG A 63 1.99 -8.70 1.60
CA ARG A 63 1.31 -9.77 2.32
C ARG A 63 -0.05 -10.11 1.73
N THR A 64 -0.73 -9.11 1.17
CA THR A 64 -2.06 -9.34 0.64
C THR A 64 -2.03 -9.80 -0.81
N SER A 65 -0.88 -9.72 -1.45
CA SER A 65 -0.80 -10.05 -2.87
C SER A 65 -0.98 -11.54 -3.09
N PRO A 66 -1.93 -11.94 -3.92
CA PRO A 66 -2.13 -13.36 -4.20
C PRO A 66 -1.06 -13.92 -5.13
N ALA A 67 -0.29 -13.06 -5.74
CA ALA A 67 0.70 -13.49 -6.69
C ALA A 67 2.03 -13.77 -6.03
N THR A 68 2.08 -13.88 -4.74
CA THR A 68 3.33 -14.17 -4.09
C THR A 68 3.79 -15.52 -4.54
N PRO A 69 4.85 -15.61 -5.25
CA PRO A 69 5.33 -16.90 -5.66
C PRO A 69 5.78 -17.58 -4.42
N ALA A 70 5.16 -18.60 -4.11
CA ALA A 70 5.57 -19.32 -2.93
C ALA A 70 6.89 -19.87 -3.22
N THR A 71 7.54 -19.78 -3.95
CA THR A 71 8.81 -20.39 -4.20
C THR A 71 9.25 -21.34 -3.35
#